data_fac9d3a3e975fab6b7f24e8e0781bc6b
#
_entry.id   fac9d3a3e975fab6b7f24e8e0781bc6b
#
_cell.length_a   1.000
_cell.length_b   1.000
_cell.length_c   1.000
_cell.angle_alpha   90.00
_cell.angle_beta   90.00
_cell.angle_gamma   90.00
#
_symmetry.space_group_name_H-M   'P 1'
#
loop_
_entity.id
_entity.type
_entity.pdbx_description
1 polymer ?
#
loop_
_entity_poly.entity_id
_entity_poly.type
_entity_poly.pdbx_seq_one_letter_code
_entity_poly.pdbx_strand_id
1 'polypeptide(L)'
;MTALRAENLHFAYQDKVVLDGVSFSLPRGKLIGIVGPNSSGKSTLLKLLARQLPLQRGTVEIHGKPLLGYSLKALARELAFLPQRPMLAEGIRVEQLVQYGRHPHQGWFNQWSAEDARQVARAREVMQLDAIWQRSAGSLSGGQAQRAWLGMILAQNTDLILLDEPTSALDIGHQAEVMEAVHQIAAAGRTVLIVIHDLGVAARYCDELIALADGRVQAIGPARQVMTKALVDRLYDTDVDILPAPGDGAPVIVPRRRTRALQQPTLREHPETEGMQ
;
A
#
# COMPACT_ATOMS: atom_id res chain seq x y z
N MET A 1 -22.74 -0.81 0.50
CA MET A 1 -22.42 -2.08 -0.21
C MET A 1 -20.96 -2.42 0.03
N THR A 2 -20.60 -3.67 0.25
CA THR A 2 -19.23 -4.15 0.53
C THR A 2 -18.53 -4.54 -0.77
N ALA A 3 -17.27 -4.09 -0.94
CA ALA A 3 -16.45 -4.48 -2.08
C ALA A 3 -15.69 -5.78 -1.80
N LEU A 4 -15.12 -5.90 -0.58
CA LEU A 4 -14.40 -7.07 -0.12
C LEU A 4 -14.76 -7.35 1.34
N ARG A 5 -14.91 -8.63 1.70
CA ARG A 5 -15.07 -9.11 3.07
C ARG A 5 -14.02 -10.19 3.34
N ALA A 6 -13.30 -10.05 4.43
CA ALA A 6 -12.35 -11.01 4.93
C ALA A 6 -12.78 -11.45 6.33
N GLU A 7 -12.80 -12.74 6.61
CA GLU A 7 -13.23 -13.30 7.89
C GLU A 7 -12.26 -14.33 8.39
N ASN A 8 -11.80 -14.13 9.62
CA ASN A 8 -10.98 -15.05 10.40
C ASN A 8 -9.77 -15.58 9.64
N LEU A 9 -9.04 -14.69 8.95
CA LEU A 9 -7.86 -15.06 8.17
C LEU A 9 -6.71 -15.42 9.09
N HIS A 10 -6.18 -16.63 8.90
CA HIS A 10 -4.93 -17.08 9.53
C HIS A 10 -3.95 -17.47 8.45
N PHE A 11 -2.69 -17.09 8.66
CA PHE A 11 -1.61 -17.47 7.76
C PHE A 11 -0.28 -17.57 8.50
N ALA A 12 0.47 -18.64 8.21
CA ALA A 12 1.82 -18.85 8.68
C ALA A 12 2.76 -19.18 7.51
N TYR A 13 3.98 -18.66 7.58
CA TYR A 13 5.10 -19.16 6.78
C TYR A 13 5.82 -20.23 7.60
N GLN A 14 5.75 -21.46 7.16
CA GLN A 14 6.22 -22.59 7.97
C GLN A 14 5.58 -22.54 9.40
N ASP A 15 6.38 -22.41 10.44
CA ASP A 15 5.91 -22.35 11.82
C ASP A 15 5.66 -20.92 12.34
N LYS A 16 5.98 -19.90 11.56
CA LYS A 16 5.82 -18.50 11.96
C LYS A 16 4.44 -17.98 11.59
N VAL A 17 3.57 -17.82 12.56
CA VAL A 17 2.27 -17.16 12.39
C VAL A 17 2.48 -15.69 12.03
N VAL A 18 1.84 -15.23 10.95
CA VAL A 18 1.93 -13.85 10.45
C VAL A 18 0.57 -13.16 10.49
N LEU A 19 -0.52 -13.90 10.27
CA LEU A 19 -1.88 -13.39 10.45
C LEU A 19 -2.62 -14.33 11.39
N ASP A 20 -3.36 -13.75 12.34
CA ASP A 20 -4.06 -14.50 13.39
C ASP A 20 -5.46 -13.94 13.63
N GLY A 21 -6.45 -14.48 12.91
CA GLY A 21 -7.85 -14.12 13.06
C GLY A 21 -8.23 -12.76 12.47
N VAL A 22 -7.57 -12.33 11.39
CA VAL A 22 -7.84 -11.04 10.75
C VAL A 22 -9.21 -11.04 10.09
N SER A 23 -10.06 -10.08 10.49
CA SER A 23 -11.43 -9.92 9.95
C SER A 23 -11.71 -8.44 9.69
N PHE A 24 -12.24 -8.11 8.51
CA PHE A 24 -12.67 -6.76 8.13
C PHE A 24 -13.54 -6.77 6.88
N SER A 25 -14.17 -5.64 6.59
CA SER A 25 -14.90 -5.41 5.35
C SER A 25 -14.51 -4.06 4.75
N LEU A 26 -14.41 -3.99 3.43
CA LEU A 26 -14.10 -2.77 2.69
C LEU A 26 -15.38 -2.23 2.06
N PRO A 27 -15.81 -1.00 2.40
CA PRO A 27 -16.91 -0.33 1.69
C PRO A 27 -16.50 -0.01 0.25
N ARG A 28 -17.47 0.09 -0.67
CA ARG A 28 -17.19 0.48 -2.06
C ARG A 28 -16.85 1.95 -2.19
N GLY A 29 -15.97 2.26 -3.15
CA GLY A 29 -15.66 3.63 -3.55
C GLY A 29 -14.90 4.43 -2.47
N LYS A 30 -14.05 3.74 -1.68
CA LYS A 30 -13.26 4.33 -0.61
C LYS A 30 -11.78 4.05 -0.80
N LEU A 31 -10.95 4.98 -0.32
CA LEU A 31 -9.53 4.78 -0.13
C LEU A 31 -9.28 4.34 1.32
N ILE A 32 -8.88 3.07 1.49
CA ILE A 32 -8.65 2.46 2.80
C ILE A 32 -7.15 2.21 2.97
N GLY A 33 -6.57 2.76 4.03
CA GLY A 33 -5.16 2.56 4.38
C GLY A 33 -4.96 1.40 5.34
N ILE A 34 -3.96 0.54 5.11
CA ILE A 34 -3.45 -0.38 6.11
C ILE A 34 -2.19 0.23 6.72
N VAL A 35 -2.22 0.45 8.03
CA VAL A 35 -1.09 0.99 8.81
C VAL A 35 -0.66 0.01 9.89
N GLY A 36 0.57 0.15 10.37
CA GLY A 36 1.12 -0.68 11.45
C GLY A 36 2.62 -0.88 11.30
N PRO A 37 3.30 -1.42 12.32
CA PRO A 37 4.74 -1.60 12.33
C PRO A 37 5.23 -2.55 11.22
N ASN A 38 6.52 -2.53 10.98
CA ASN A 38 7.14 -3.50 10.07
C ASN A 38 6.89 -4.92 10.60
N SER A 39 6.74 -5.86 9.69
CA SER A 39 6.46 -7.28 10.00
C SER A 39 5.10 -7.55 10.66
N SER A 40 4.16 -6.59 10.70
CA SER A 40 2.81 -6.80 11.25
C SER A 40 1.89 -7.66 10.37
N GLY A 41 2.32 -8.04 9.15
CA GLY A 41 1.55 -8.88 8.22
C GLY A 41 0.85 -8.14 7.07
N LYS A 42 1.04 -6.81 6.90
CA LYS A 42 0.35 -5.98 5.89
C LYS A 42 0.49 -6.52 4.46
N SER A 43 1.72 -6.70 3.99
CA SER A 43 1.98 -7.24 2.63
C SER A 43 1.52 -8.69 2.47
N THR A 44 1.61 -9.49 3.53
CA THR A 44 1.08 -10.86 3.54
C THR A 44 -0.44 -10.85 3.38
N LEU A 45 -1.12 -9.95 4.08
CA LEU A 45 -2.56 -9.76 3.95
C LEU A 45 -2.95 -9.39 2.51
N LEU A 46 -2.29 -8.39 1.89
CA LEU A 46 -2.57 -8.02 0.51
C LEU A 46 -2.34 -9.19 -0.46
N LYS A 47 -1.26 -9.95 -0.28
CA LYS A 47 -0.97 -11.14 -1.13
C LYS A 47 -2.02 -12.24 -0.98
N LEU A 48 -2.59 -12.44 0.20
CA LEU A 48 -3.71 -13.38 0.40
C LEU A 48 -4.96 -12.89 -0.33
N LEU A 49 -5.31 -11.61 -0.19
CA LEU A 49 -6.45 -11.01 -0.86
C LEU A 49 -6.31 -11.04 -2.39
N ALA A 50 -5.08 -10.87 -2.90
CA ALA A 50 -4.74 -10.97 -4.31
C ALA A 50 -4.61 -12.43 -4.81
N ARG A 51 -4.84 -13.43 -3.94
CA ARG A 51 -4.64 -14.86 -4.24
C ARG A 51 -3.24 -15.20 -4.75
N GLN A 52 -2.22 -14.43 -4.32
CA GLN A 52 -0.80 -14.76 -4.55
C GLN A 52 -0.26 -15.73 -3.49
N LEU A 53 -0.94 -15.83 -2.35
CA LEU A 53 -0.71 -16.84 -1.32
C LEU A 53 -1.98 -17.68 -1.14
N PRO A 54 -1.85 -18.97 -0.81
CA PRO A 54 -3.01 -19.82 -0.55
C PRO A 54 -3.70 -19.39 0.75
N LEU A 55 -5.04 -19.39 0.76
CA LEU A 55 -5.81 -19.25 1.99
C LEU A 55 -5.63 -20.52 2.82
N GLN A 56 -5.01 -20.39 4.00
CA GLN A 56 -4.83 -21.50 4.93
C GLN A 56 -6.07 -21.69 5.81
N ARG A 57 -6.62 -20.59 6.35
CA ARG A 57 -7.86 -20.57 7.15
C ARG A 57 -8.58 -19.24 6.93
N GLY A 58 -9.90 -19.27 7.15
CA GLY A 58 -10.77 -18.11 6.95
C GLY A 58 -11.35 -18.03 5.55
N THR A 59 -12.08 -16.96 5.28
CA THR A 59 -12.74 -16.72 4.00
C THR A 59 -12.50 -15.31 3.50
N VAL A 60 -12.50 -15.17 2.17
CA VAL A 60 -12.48 -13.87 1.48
C VAL A 60 -13.58 -13.89 0.42
N GLU A 61 -14.38 -12.83 0.39
CA GLU A 61 -15.38 -12.60 -0.64
C GLU A 61 -15.11 -11.27 -1.34
N ILE A 62 -15.26 -11.25 -2.66
CA ILE A 62 -15.24 -10.05 -3.50
C ILE A 62 -16.63 -9.91 -4.13
N HIS A 63 -17.27 -8.78 -3.88
CA HIS A 63 -18.66 -8.52 -4.33
C HIS A 63 -19.65 -9.62 -3.94
N GLY A 64 -19.48 -10.23 -2.76
CA GLY A 64 -20.33 -11.31 -2.25
C GLY A 64 -20.05 -12.69 -2.86
N LYS A 65 -19.01 -12.83 -3.70
CA LYS A 65 -18.59 -14.10 -4.27
C LYS A 65 -17.29 -14.57 -3.62
N PRO A 66 -17.20 -15.84 -3.18
CA PRO A 66 -15.97 -16.38 -2.60
C PRO A 66 -14.77 -16.25 -3.53
N LEU A 67 -13.61 -15.79 -2.99
CA LEU A 67 -12.36 -15.60 -3.74
C LEU A 67 -11.94 -16.85 -4.53
N LEU A 68 -12.07 -18.03 -3.92
CA LEU A 68 -11.72 -19.30 -4.54
C LEU A 68 -12.69 -19.71 -5.65
N GLY A 69 -13.87 -19.08 -5.74
CA GLY A 69 -14.86 -19.31 -6.81
C GLY A 69 -14.54 -18.55 -8.10
N TYR A 70 -13.51 -17.70 -8.13
CA TYR A 70 -13.05 -17.03 -9.35
C TYR A 70 -11.97 -17.87 -10.06
N SER A 71 -12.02 -17.97 -11.38
CA SER A 71 -10.81 -18.30 -12.15
C SER A 71 -9.80 -17.15 -12.04
N LEU A 72 -8.50 -17.42 -12.25
CA LEU A 72 -7.47 -16.35 -12.18
C LEU A 72 -7.78 -15.19 -13.12
N LYS A 73 -8.24 -15.49 -14.33
CA LYS A 73 -8.61 -14.47 -15.32
C LYS A 73 -9.84 -13.68 -14.90
N ALA A 74 -10.85 -14.33 -14.32
CA ALA A 74 -12.03 -13.65 -13.79
C ALA A 74 -11.67 -12.78 -12.59
N LEU A 75 -10.82 -13.25 -11.68
CA LEU A 75 -10.34 -12.46 -10.54
C LEU A 75 -9.60 -11.21 -11.02
N ALA A 76 -8.72 -11.33 -12.03
CA ALA A 76 -7.99 -10.21 -12.58
C ALA A 76 -8.87 -9.15 -13.32
N ARG A 77 -10.15 -9.42 -13.53
CA ARG A 77 -11.13 -8.43 -14.01
C ARG A 77 -11.84 -7.69 -12.86
N GLU A 78 -11.82 -8.23 -11.67
CA GLU A 78 -12.44 -7.66 -10.46
C GLU A 78 -11.43 -6.95 -9.58
N LEU A 79 -10.18 -7.46 -9.54
CA LEU A 79 -9.13 -7.02 -8.63
C LEU A 79 -7.81 -6.80 -9.37
N ALA A 80 -7.23 -5.62 -9.19
CA ALA A 80 -5.85 -5.32 -9.58
C ALA A 80 -4.94 -5.30 -8.34
N PHE A 81 -3.70 -5.77 -8.48
CA PHE A 81 -2.71 -5.78 -7.39
C PHE A 81 -1.36 -5.24 -7.86
N LEU A 82 -0.85 -4.24 -7.16
CA LEU A 82 0.51 -3.73 -7.33
C LEU A 82 1.36 -4.13 -6.13
N PRO A 83 2.34 -5.02 -6.28
CA PRO A 83 3.26 -5.38 -5.21
C PRO A 83 4.28 -4.28 -4.94
N GLN A 84 4.92 -4.30 -3.78
CA GLN A 84 5.93 -3.32 -3.35
C GLN A 84 7.10 -3.19 -4.35
N ARG A 85 7.53 -4.31 -4.94
CA ARG A 85 8.62 -4.36 -5.93
C ARG A 85 8.15 -5.12 -7.16
N PRO A 86 7.46 -4.46 -8.08
CA PRO A 86 7.06 -5.09 -9.32
C PRO A 86 8.28 -5.31 -10.20
N MET A 87 8.40 -6.53 -10.77
CA MET A 87 9.48 -6.87 -11.69
C MET A 87 9.08 -6.55 -13.12
N LEU A 88 9.99 -5.90 -13.86
CA LEU A 88 9.86 -5.66 -15.29
C LEU A 88 10.87 -6.51 -16.05
N ALA A 89 10.46 -7.03 -17.18
CA ALA A 89 11.40 -7.54 -18.16
C ALA A 89 12.17 -6.36 -18.80
N GLU A 90 13.45 -6.58 -19.10
CA GLU A 90 14.25 -5.57 -19.77
C GLU A 90 13.68 -5.18 -21.13
N GLY A 91 13.84 -3.91 -21.50
CA GLY A 91 13.44 -3.41 -22.83
C GLY A 91 11.95 -3.07 -23.01
N ILE A 92 11.09 -3.29 -22.01
CA ILE A 92 9.67 -2.92 -22.08
C ILE A 92 9.53 -1.41 -22.04
N ARG A 93 8.74 -0.85 -23.00
CA ARG A 93 8.36 0.57 -22.98
C ARG A 93 7.17 0.81 -22.05
N VAL A 94 7.01 2.06 -21.60
CA VAL A 94 5.86 2.48 -20.77
C VAL A 94 4.53 2.14 -21.44
N GLU A 95 4.41 2.39 -22.72
CA GLU A 95 3.23 2.02 -23.51
C GLU A 95 2.88 0.54 -23.37
N GLN A 96 3.84 -0.33 -23.55
CA GLN A 96 3.64 -1.78 -23.44
C GLN A 96 3.30 -2.21 -22.01
N LEU A 97 3.95 -1.59 -21.01
CA LEU A 97 3.63 -1.83 -19.62
C LEU A 97 2.17 -1.51 -19.33
N VAL A 98 1.68 -0.35 -19.73
CA VAL A 98 0.29 0.06 -19.52
C VAL A 98 -0.68 -0.86 -20.26
N GLN A 99 -0.34 -1.27 -21.49
CA GLN A 99 -1.14 -2.22 -22.28
C GLN A 99 -1.26 -3.59 -21.60
N TYR A 100 -0.27 -4.05 -20.83
CA TYR A 100 -0.37 -5.30 -20.08
C TYR A 100 -1.54 -5.32 -19.10
N GLY A 101 -1.97 -4.18 -18.57
CA GLY A 101 -3.19 -4.09 -17.78
C GLY A 101 -4.43 -4.62 -18.50
N ARG A 102 -4.44 -4.69 -19.85
CA ARG A 102 -5.58 -5.21 -20.62
C ARG A 102 -5.57 -6.72 -20.82
N HIS A 103 -4.48 -7.43 -20.48
CA HIS A 103 -4.40 -8.90 -20.64
C HIS A 103 -5.61 -9.70 -20.10
N PRO A 104 -6.17 -9.39 -18.90
CA PRO A 104 -7.33 -10.12 -18.40
C PRO A 104 -8.58 -10.00 -19.31
N HIS A 105 -8.69 -8.95 -20.08
CA HIS A 105 -9.84 -8.67 -20.95
C HIS A 105 -9.71 -9.26 -22.36
N GLN A 106 -8.49 -9.61 -22.76
CA GLN A 106 -8.23 -10.17 -24.10
C GLN A 106 -8.67 -11.64 -24.18
N GLY A 107 -9.17 -12.03 -25.38
CA GLY A 107 -9.56 -13.41 -25.69
C GLY A 107 -8.38 -14.30 -26.09
N TRP A 108 -8.68 -15.51 -26.53
CA TRP A 108 -7.70 -16.49 -27.03
C TRP A 108 -6.87 -15.99 -28.21
N PHE A 109 -7.44 -15.15 -29.05
CA PHE A 109 -6.77 -14.56 -30.22
C PHE A 109 -6.11 -13.22 -29.94
N ASN A 110 -6.00 -12.83 -28.69
CA ASN A 110 -5.33 -11.58 -28.24
C ASN A 110 -5.74 -10.33 -29.04
N GLN A 111 -7.01 -10.27 -29.49
CA GLN A 111 -7.51 -9.17 -30.29
C GLN A 111 -7.66 -7.91 -29.44
N TRP A 112 -6.98 -6.86 -29.86
CA TRP A 112 -7.06 -5.53 -29.26
C TRP A 112 -8.39 -4.87 -29.62
N SER A 113 -9.18 -4.52 -28.63
CA SER A 113 -10.49 -3.90 -28.83
C SER A 113 -10.43 -2.37 -28.75
N ALA A 114 -11.46 -1.70 -29.25
CA ALA A 114 -11.62 -0.26 -29.08
C ALA A 114 -11.74 0.13 -27.59
N GLU A 115 -12.28 -0.76 -26.75
CA GLU A 115 -12.34 -0.58 -25.29
C GLU A 115 -10.95 -0.62 -24.67
N ASP A 116 -10.10 -1.56 -25.11
CA ASP A 116 -8.71 -1.62 -24.61
C ASP A 116 -7.95 -0.33 -24.95
N ALA A 117 -8.12 0.17 -26.16
CA ALA A 117 -7.52 1.45 -26.57
C ALA A 117 -8.01 2.62 -25.69
N ARG A 118 -9.31 2.69 -25.40
CA ARG A 118 -9.89 3.74 -24.53
C ARG A 118 -9.33 3.67 -23.11
N GLN A 119 -9.26 2.49 -22.52
CA GLN A 119 -8.77 2.33 -21.13
C GLN A 119 -7.27 2.67 -21.04
N VAL A 120 -6.47 2.29 -22.02
CA VAL A 120 -5.05 2.66 -22.07
C VAL A 120 -4.87 4.17 -22.28
N ALA A 121 -5.64 4.79 -23.18
CA ALA A 121 -5.60 6.24 -23.40
C ALA A 121 -5.96 7.00 -22.10
N ARG A 122 -7.04 6.58 -21.42
CA ARG A 122 -7.44 7.14 -20.12
C ARG A 122 -6.35 6.99 -19.06
N ALA A 123 -5.75 5.81 -18.95
CA ALA A 123 -4.68 5.56 -18.01
C ALA A 123 -3.44 6.43 -18.29
N ARG A 124 -3.08 6.61 -19.56
CA ARG A 124 -2.00 7.50 -20.01
C ARG A 124 -2.24 8.96 -19.62
N GLU A 125 -3.47 9.46 -19.84
CA GLU A 125 -3.88 10.82 -19.50
C GLU A 125 -3.87 11.04 -17.97
N VAL A 126 -4.58 10.21 -17.21
CA VAL A 126 -4.71 10.34 -15.74
C VAL A 126 -3.36 10.24 -15.05
N MET A 127 -2.47 9.37 -15.52
CA MET A 127 -1.12 9.19 -14.95
C MET A 127 -0.08 10.14 -15.58
N GLN A 128 -0.47 11.02 -16.52
CA GLN A 128 0.41 11.99 -17.17
C GLN A 128 1.66 11.33 -17.76
N LEU A 129 1.46 10.29 -18.58
CA LEU A 129 2.56 9.46 -19.09
C LEU A 129 3.10 9.93 -20.46
N ASP A 130 2.58 11.03 -21.05
CA ASP A 130 2.91 11.48 -22.41
C ASP A 130 4.41 11.64 -22.61
N ALA A 131 5.09 12.35 -21.72
CA ALA A 131 6.52 12.66 -21.83
C ALA A 131 7.43 11.41 -21.73
N ILE A 132 6.93 10.30 -21.18
CA ILE A 132 7.69 9.06 -20.97
C ILE A 132 7.13 7.88 -21.76
N TRP A 133 6.07 8.06 -22.55
CA TRP A 133 5.28 6.99 -23.17
C TRP A 133 6.11 5.99 -23.99
N GLN A 134 7.07 6.49 -24.75
CA GLN A 134 7.95 5.69 -25.61
C GLN A 134 9.27 5.27 -24.92
N ARG A 135 9.52 5.75 -23.70
CA ARG A 135 10.76 5.42 -22.97
C ARG A 135 10.73 3.98 -22.47
N SER A 136 11.93 3.39 -22.34
CA SER A 136 12.09 2.14 -21.62
C SER A 136 11.71 2.30 -20.16
N ALA A 137 10.87 1.43 -19.63
CA ALA A 137 10.44 1.48 -18.24
C ALA A 137 11.61 1.31 -17.24
N GLY A 138 12.67 0.60 -17.65
CA GLY A 138 13.90 0.47 -16.85
C GLY A 138 14.77 1.73 -16.78
N SER A 139 14.47 2.77 -17.62
CA SER A 139 15.22 4.05 -17.62
C SER A 139 14.51 5.17 -16.86
N LEU A 140 13.41 4.87 -16.18
CA LEU A 140 12.58 5.84 -15.48
C LEU A 140 13.14 6.18 -14.10
N SER A 141 12.88 7.40 -13.61
CA SER A 141 13.04 7.71 -12.19
C SER A 141 12.00 6.93 -11.35
N GLY A 142 12.22 6.81 -10.03
CA GLY A 142 11.30 6.11 -9.14
C GLY A 142 9.85 6.59 -9.27
N GLY A 143 9.60 7.90 -9.23
CA GLY A 143 8.26 8.47 -9.38
C GLY A 143 7.65 8.23 -10.77
N GLN A 144 8.46 8.33 -11.86
CA GLN A 144 8.00 8.00 -13.21
C GLN A 144 7.63 6.52 -13.35
N ALA A 145 8.46 5.62 -12.81
CA ALA A 145 8.18 4.19 -12.82
C ALA A 145 6.90 3.88 -12.05
N GLN A 146 6.69 4.50 -10.88
CA GLN A 146 5.50 4.31 -10.09
C GLN A 146 4.23 4.76 -10.80
N ARG A 147 4.26 5.93 -11.47
CA ARG A 147 3.13 6.38 -12.30
C ARG A 147 2.85 5.44 -13.47
N ALA A 148 3.88 4.90 -14.11
CA ALA A 148 3.71 3.93 -15.19
C ALA A 148 3.05 2.62 -14.70
N TRP A 149 3.43 2.12 -13.51
CA TRP A 149 2.80 0.97 -12.87
C TRP A 149 1.34 1.24 -12.48
N LEU A 150 1.05 2.41 -11.92
CA LEU A 150 -0.33 2.83 -11.64
C LEU A 150 -1.14 2.97 -12.93
N GLY A 151 -0.52 3.40 -14.01
CA GLY A 151 -1.12 3.41 -15.35
C GLY A 151 -1.55 2.02 -15.81
N MET A 152 -0.71 1.00 -15.60
CA MET A 152 -1.05 -0.40 -15.87
C MET A 152 -2.25 -0.87 -15.02
N ILE A 153 -2.23 -0.58 -13.71
CA ILE A 153 -3.34 -0.90 -12.79
C ILE A 153 -4.63 -0.21 -13.22
N LEU A 154 -4.56 1.06 -13.60
CA LEU A 154 -5.73 1.83 -14.04
C LEU A 154 -6.27 1.30 -15.38
N ALA A 155 -5.39 0.94 -16.31
CA ALA A 155 -5.77 0.33 -17.59
C ALA A 155 -6.46 -1.02 -17.41
N GLN A 156 -6.15 -1.79 -16.36
CA GLN A 156 -6.83 -3.04 -16.01
C GLN A 156 -8.33 -2.82 -15.73
N ASN A 157 -8.73 -1.62 -15.28
CA ASN A 157 -10.11 -1.19 -15.11
C ASN A 157 -10.94 -2.09 -14.18
N THR A 158 -10.42 -2.36 -12.99
CA THR A 158 -11.07 -3.16 -11.94
C THR A 158 -11.80 -2.27 -10.93
N ASP A 159 -12.79 -2.83 -10.21
CA ASP A 159 -13.49 -2.13 -9.13
C ASP A 159 -12.70 -2.12 -7.83
N LEU A 160 -11.83 -3.11 -7.61
CA LEU A 160 -10.99 -3.23 -6.43
C LEU A 160 -9.51 -3.17 -6.81
N ILE A 161 -8.75 -2.33 -6.11
CA ILE A 161 -7.32 -2.11 -6.33
C ILE A 161 -6.58 -2.31 -5.01
N LEU A 162 -5.56 -3.15 -5.01
CA LEU A 162 -4.68 -3.39 -3.87
C LEU A 162 -3.28 -2.85 -4.19
N LEU A 163 -2.74 -1.98 -3.32
CA LEU A 163 -1.45 -1.34 -3.51
C LEU A 163 -0.55 -1.61 -2.29
N ASP A 164 0.57 -2.28 -2.52
CA ASP A 164 1.54 -2.59 -1.47
C ASP A 164 2.68 -1.57 -1.47
N GLU A 165 2.61 -0.58 -0.58
CA GLU A 165 3.61 0.49 -0.39
C GLU A 165 4.00 1.24 -1.68
N PRO A 166 3.05 1.78 -2.45
CA PRO A 166 3.35 2.38 -3.75
C PRO A 166 4.18 3.67 -3.66
N THR A 167 4.38 4.22 -2.48
CA THR A 167 5.16 5.45 -2.24
C THR A 167 6.50 5.19 -1.56
N SER A 168 6.86 3.92 -1.32
CA SER A 168 8.16 3.57 -0.71
C SER A 168 9.32 4.01 -1.62
N ALA A 169 10.35 4.63 -1.03
CA ALA A 169 11.53 5.16 -1.72
C ALA A 169 11.27 6.35 -2.68
N LEU A 170 10.13 7.04 -2.58
CA LEU A 170 9.87 8.30 -3.26
C LEU A 170 10.18 9.49 -2.35
N ASP A 171 10.65 10.59 -2.92
CA ASP A 171 10.73 11.87 -2.23
C ASP A 171 9.32 12.44 -1.96
N ILE A 172 9.25 13.47 -1.13
CA ILE A 172 7.98 14.07 -0.67
C ILE A 172 7.10 14.56 -1.82
N GLY A 173 7.71 15.14 -2.89
CA GLY A 173 6.97 15.65 -4.04
C GLY A 173 6.32 14.53 -4.84
N HIS A 174 7.11 13.52 -5.21
CA HIS A 174 6.61 12.36 -5.94
C HIS A 174 5.62 11.52 -5.10
N GLN A 175 5.83 11.44 -3.78
CA GLN A 175 4.88 10.77 -2.88
C GLN A 175 3.51 11.46 -2.92
N ALA A 176 3.48 12.80 -2.86
CA ALA A 176 2.25 13.57 -2.92
C ALA A 176 1.53 13.38 -4.28
N GLU A 177 2.27 13.41 -5.40
CA GLU A 177 1.71 13.16 -6.75
C GLU A 177 1.05 11.77 -6.85
N VAL A 178 1.73 10.73 -6.34
CA VAL A 178 1.21 9.36 -6.35
C VAL A 178 -0.03 9.24 -5.48
N MET A 179 -0.03 9.82 -4.28
CA MET A 179 -1.18 9.75 -3.38
C MET A 179 -2.38 10.54 -3.92
N GLU A 180 -2.15 11.67 -4.55
CA GLU A 180 -3.20 12.44 -5.22
C GLU A 180 -3.84 11.62 -6.36
N ALA A 181 -3.02 10.96 -7.20
CA ALA A 181 -3.53 10.10 -8.24
C ALA A 181 -4.35 8.92 -7.68
N VAL A 182 -3.88 8.28 -6.59
CA VAL A 182 -4.61 7.19 -5.92
C VAL A 182 -5.92 7.68 -5.32
N HIS A 183 -5.92 8.87 -4.72
CA HIS A 183 -7.13 9.50 -4.18
C HIS A 183 -8.16 9.78 -5.29
N GLN A 184 -7.73 10.33 -6.44
CA GLN A 184 -8.60 10.56 -7.59
C GLN A 184 -9.19 9.25 -8.15
N ILE A 185 -8.43 8.16 -8.17
CA ILE A 185 -8.92 6.84 -8.56
C ILE A 185 -10.05 6.38 -7.63
N ALA A 186 -9.90 6.56 -6.33
CA ALA A 186 -10.94 6.22 -5.36
C ALA A 186 -12.16 7.15 -5.50
N ALA A 187 -11.95 8.46 -5.64
CA ALA A 187 -13.02 9.45 -5.86
C ALA A 187 -13.83 9.19 -7.15
N ALA A 188 -13.21 8.54 -8.16
CA ALA A 188 -13.89 8.06 -9.36
C ALA A 188 -14.73 6.77 -9.12
N GLY A 189 -14.91 6.35 -7.87
CA GLY A 189 -15.78 5.24 -7.45
C GLY A 189 -15.07 3.89 -7.33
N ARG A 190 -13.73 3.83 -7.46
CA ARG A 190 -12.97 2.59 -7.24
C ARG A 190 -12.71 2.38 -5.75
N THR A 191 -12.69 1.13 -5.31
CA THR A 191 -12.27 0.77 -3.96
C THR A 191 -10.77 0.51 -3.96
N VAL A 192 -10.03 1.26 -3.16
CA VAL A 192 -8.57 1.11 -3.06
C VAL A 192 -8.17 0.72 -1.64
N LEU A 193 -7.45 -0.39 -1.51
CA LEU A 193 -6.79 -0.79 -0.27
C LEU A 193 -5.28 -0.62 -0.46
N ILE A 194 -4.67 0.23 0.36
CA ILE A 194 -3.27 0.62 0.22
C ILE A 194 -2.50 0.43 1.53
N VAL A 195 -1.33 -0.19 1.46
CA VAL A 195 -0.38 -0.20 2.58
C VAL A 195 0.42 1.09 2.58
N ILE A 196 0.42 1.80 3.70
CA ILE A 196 1.11 3.08 3.88
C ILE A 196 1.93 3.03 5.17
N HIS A 197 3.20 3.46 5.10
CA HIS A 197 4.07 3.58 6.27
C HIS A 197 3.97 4.95 6.94
N ASP A 198 3.78 6.01 6.18
CA ASP A 198 3.65 7.37 6.70
C ASP A 198 2.23 7.58 7.24
N LEU A 199 2.13 7.72 8.56
CA LEU A 199 0.86 7.89 9.25
C LEU A 199 0.20 9.25 8.93
N GLY A 200 0.99 10.29 8.68
CA GLY A 200 0.49 11.60 8.28
C GLY A 200 -0.16 11.55 6.90
N VAL A 201 0.49 10.85 5.96
CA VAL A 201 -0.07 10.59 4.62
C VAL A 201 -1.34 9.74 4.72
N ALA A 202 -1.31 8.65 5.51
CA ALA A 202 -2.48 7.80 5.72
C ALA A 202 -3.68 8.59 6.29
N ALA A 203 -3.43 9.43 7.30
CA ALA A 203 -4.46 10.24 7.95
C ALA A 203 -5.04 11.34 7.05
N ARG A 204 -4.27 11.82 6.08
CA ARG A 204 -4.67 12.90 5.16
C ARG A 204 -5.45 12.39 3.96
N TYR A 205 -5.02 11.28 3.35
CA TYR A 205 -5.56 10.81 2.08
C TYR A 205 -6.61 9.71 2.22
N CYS A 206 -6.53 8.85 3.28
CA CYS A 206 -7.45 7.74 3.42
C CYS A 206 -8.77 8.15 4.08
N ASP A 207 -9.88 7.61 3.56
CA ASP A 207 -11.20 7.71 4.19
C ASP A 207 -11.24 6.91 5.49
N GLU A 208 -10.71 5.69 5.44
CA GLU A 208 -10.70 4.74 6.55
C GLU A 208 -9.31 4.11 6.72
N LEU A 209 -9.02 3.66 7.93
CA LEU A 209 -7.78 2.95 8.25
C LEU A 209 -8.08 1.60 8.88
N ILE A 210 -7.22 0.64 8.57
CA ILE A 210 -7.08 -0.64 9.25
C ILE A 210 -5.71 -0.63 9.92
N ALA A 211 -5.68 -0.59 11.24
CA ALA A 211 -4.45 -0.70 12.01
C ALA A 211 -4.15 -2.17 12.29
N LEU A 212 -3.00 -2.66 11.82
CA LEU A 212 -2.57 -4.05 11.94
C LEU A 212 -1.28 -4.14 12.79
N ALA A 213 -1.30 -4.94 13.85
CA ALA A 213 -0.10 -5.28 14.63
C ALA A 213 -0.19 -6.74 15.10
N ASP A 214 0.96 -7.40 15.20
CA ASP A 214 1.08 -8.79 15.63
C ASP A 214 0.12 -9.75 14.92
N GLY A 215 -0.07 -9.53 13.61
CA GLY A 215 -0.96 -10.31 12.78
C GLY A 215 -2.44 -10.13 13.08
N ARG A 216 -2.84 -9.15 13.89
CA ARG A 216 -4.23 -8.89 14.30
C ARG A 216 -4.66 -7.47 13.99
N VAL A 217 -5.94 -7.30 13.71
CA VAL A 217 -6.53 -5.96 13.57
C VAL A 217 -6.68 -5.33 14.95
N GLN A 218 -6.10 -4.15 15.11
CA GLN A 218 -6.13 -3.38 16.36
C GLN A 218 -7.23 -2.31 16.38
N ALA A 219 -7.52 -1.74 15.21
CA ALA A 219 -8.59 -0.76 15.01
C ALA A 219 -9.00 -0.69 13.54
N ILE A 220 -10.26 -0.37 13.28
CA ILE A 220 -10.81 -0.06 11.95
C ILE A 220 -11.76 1.11 12.08
N GLY A 221 -11.75 2.04 11.13
CA GLY A 221 -12.70 3.13 11.06
C GLY A 221 -12.18 4.35 10.30
N PRO A 222 -12.91 5.48 10.38
CA PRO A 222 -12.50 6.73 9.76
C PRO A 222 -11.09 7.12 10.18
N ALA A 223 -10.26 7.55 9.23
CA ALA A 223 -8.83 7.78 9.47
C ALA A 223 -8.55 8.70 10.67
N ARG A 224 -9.32 9.79 10.80
CA ARG A 224 -9.18 10.76 11.92
C ARG A 224 -9.58 10.18 13.29
N GLN A 225 -10.46 9.18 13.32
CA GLN A 225 -10.89 8.54 14.56
C GLN A 225 -9.93 7.42 14.99
N VAL A 226 -9.37 6.70 14.03
CA VAL A 226 -8.39 5.63 14.28
C VAL A 226 -7.04 6.22 14.69
N MET A 227 -6.65 7.38 14.11
CA MET A 227 -5.35 8.00 14.36
C MET A 227 -5.33 8.75 15.70
N THR A 228 -5.30 7.99 16.80
CA THR A 228 -5.20 8.51 18.17
C THR A 228 -3.81 8.31 18.76
N LYS A 229 -3.39 9.21 19.68
CA LYS A 229 -2.12 9.05 20.40
C LYS A 229 -2.00 7.66 21.03
N ALA A 230 -3.02 7.21 21.75
CA ALA A 230 -3.01 5.91 22.43
C ALA A 230 -2.80 4.73 21.47
N LEU A 231 -3.38 4.79 20.26
CA LEU A 231 -3.18 3.75 19.25
C LEU A 231 -1.77 3.81 18.67
N VAL A 232 -1.28 5.00 18.29
CA VAL A 232 0.05 5.17 17.70
C VAL A 232 1.15 4.77 18.68
N ASP A 233 1.06 5.23 19.93
CA ASP A 233 2.01 4.86 21.00
C ASP A 233 2.09 3.34 21.17
N ARG A 234 0.93 2.67 21.19
CA ARG A 234 0.86 1.21 21.34
C ARG A 234 1.40 0.46 20.12
N LEU A 235 1.05 0.91 18.90
CA LEU A 235 1.46 0.24 17.67
C LEU A 235 2.97 0.31 17.42
N TYR A 236 3.58 1.45 17.76
CA TYR A 236 4.98 1.74 17.41
C TYR A 236 5.92 1.78 18.61
N ASP A 237 5.43 1.45 19.81
CA ASP A 237 6.20 1.52 21.08
C ASP A 237 6.91 2.89 21.19
N THR A 238 6.21 3.97 20.97
CA THR A 238 6.76 5.33 20.96
C THR A 238 5.79 6.31 21.61
N ASP A 239 6.29 7.43 22.11
CA ASP A 239 5.47 8.54 22.62
C ASP A 239 5.36 9.61 21.51
N VAL A 240 4.15 9.94 21.11
CA VAL A 240 3.91 10.93 20.05
C VAL A 240 2.98 12.04 20.54
N ASP A 241 3.11 13.22 19.93
CA ASP A 241 2.05 14.23 19.92
C ASP A 241 1.28 14.14 18.61
N ILE A 242 -0.03 14.34 18.67
CA ILE A 242 -0.88 14.48 17.48
C ILE A 242 -1.39 15.92 17.45
N LEU A 243 -0.96 16.64 16.42
CA LEU A 243 -1.31 18.05 16.22
C LEU A 243 -2.20 18.17 14.97
N PRO A 244 -3.16 19.11 14.95
CA PRO A 244 -3.91 19.39 13.73
C PRO A 244 -3.02 20.12 12.72
N ALA A 245 -3.02 19.68 11.47
CA ALA A 245 -2.36 20.38 10.37
C ALA A 245 -3.05 21.74 10.10
N PRO A 246 -2.29 22.78 9.73
CA PRO A 246 -2.88 24.03 9.24
C PRO A 246 -3.78 23.78 8.02
N GLY A 247 -4.97 24.37 8.02
CA GLY A 247 -5.92 24.33 6.91
C GLY A 247 -6.95 23.20 7.01
N ASP A 248 -6.58 21.96 6.81
CA ASP A 248 -7.51 20.80 6.77
C ASP A 248 -7.71 20.11 8.13
N GLY A 249 -6.88 20.44 9.13
CA GLY A 249 -6.92 19.83 10.46
C GLY A 249 -6.56 18.34 10.48
N ALA A 250 -5.91 17.83 9.41
CA ALA A 250 -5.47 16.45 9.38
C ALA A 250 -4.46 16.14 10.51
N PRO A 251 -4.47 14.96 11.12
CA PRO A 251 -3.52 14.60 12.17
C PRO A 251 -2.07 14.62 11.66
N VAL A 252 -1.22 15.39 12.36
CA VAL A 252 0.23 15.38 12.18
C VAL A 252 0.84 14.66 13.37
N ILE A 253 1.55 13.57 13.13
CA ILE A 253 2.17 12.73 14.15
C ILE A 253 3.60 13.21 14.37
N VAL A 254 3.89 13.69 15.58
CA VAL A 254 5.20 14.19 15.96
C VAL A 254 5.79 13.31 17.05
N PRO A 255 6.81 12.49 16.76
CA PRO A 255 7.47 11.68 17.77
C PRO A 255 8.15 12.56 18.83
N ARG A 256 7.91 12.27 20.12
CA ARG A 256 8.62 12.90 21.22
C ARG A 256 10.02 12.34 21.34
N ARG A 257 11.00 13.20 21.54
CA ARG A 257 12.36 12.79 21.79
C ARG A 257 12.44 12.04 23.12
N ARG A 258 12.81 10.76 23.08
CA ARG A 258 13.15 10.01 24.31
C ARG A 258 14.43 10.63 24.88
N THR A 259 14.33 11.34 26.00
CA THR A 259 15.52 11.79 26.74
C THR A 259 16.11 10.56 27.45
N ARG A 260 16.90 9.74 26.74
CA ARG A 260 17.80 8.82 27.41
C ARG A 260 18.79 9.67 28.19
N ALA A 261 18.75 9.60 29.53
CA ALA A 261 19.88 10.06 30.32
C ALA A 261 21.12 9.33 29.77
N LEU A 262 21.97 10.07 29.09
CA LEU A 262 23.29 9.56 28.72
C LEU A 262 23.96 9.27 30.05
N GLN A 263 24.17 7.99 30.40
CA GLN A 263 25.13 7.62 31.41
C GLN A 263 26.44 8.25 30.94
N GLN A 264 26.88 9.27 31.67
CA GLN A 264 28.17 9.91 31.41
C GLN A 264 29.21 8.78 31.41
N PRO A 265 30.02 8.64 30.35
CA PRO A 265 31.13 7.72 30.40
C PRO A 265 32.01 8.17 31.56
N THR A 266 32.18 7.33 32.57
CA THR A 266 33.19 7.52 33.63
C THR A 266 34.51 7.66 32.91
N LEU A 267 35.06 8.90 32.89
CA LEU A 267 36.43 9.17 32.49
C LEU A 267 37.32 8.28 33.33
N ARG A 268 37.93 7.28 32.74
CA ARG A 268 39.02 6.54 33.35
C ARG A 268 40.18 7.49 33.46
N GLU A 269 40.51 7.94 34.65
CA GLU A 269 41.77 8.62 34.93
C GLU A 269 42.91 7.70 34.52
N HIS A 270 43.75 8.16 33.63
CA HIS A 270 45.01 7.51 33.31
C HIS A 270 45.91 7.65 34.56
N PRO A 271 46.47 6.59 35.09
CA PRO A 271 47.46 6.72 36.13
C PRO A 271 48.70 7.43 35.56
N GLU A 272 49.04 8.55 36.17
CA GLU A 272 50.32 9.22 35.92
C GLU A 272 51.46 8.25 36.11
N THR A 273 52.24 8.00 35.10
CA THR A 273 53.52 7.31 35.22
C THR A 273 54.48 8.26 35.92
N GLU A 274 54.60 8.11 37.25
CA GLU A 274 55.74 8.67 37.98
C GLU A 274 57.06 8.13 37.39
N GLY A 275 57.96 9.06 37.24
CA GLY A 275 59.26 8.84 36.64
C GLY A 275 60.20 7.91 37.45
N MET A 276 61.12 7.33 36.76
CA MET A 276 62.36 6.86 37.35
C MET A 276 63.55 7.48 36.65
N GLN A 277 64.36 7.99 37.49
CA GLN A 277 65.70 8.58 37.29
C GLN A 277 66.64 7.74 36.41
#